data_c4ee55ab497fe114e388cf799877faef
#
_entry.id   c4ee55ab497fe114e388cf799877faef
#
_cell.length_a   1.000
_cell.length_b   1.000
_cell.length_c   1.000
_cell.angle_alpha   90.00
_cell.angle_beta   90.00
_cell.angle_gamma   90.00
#
_symmetry.space_group_name_H-M   'P 1'
#
loop_
_entity.id
_entity.type
_entity.pdbx_description
1 polymer ?
#
loop_
_entity_poly.entity_id
_entity_poly.type
_entity_poly.pdbx_seq_one_letter_code
_entity_poly.pdbx_strand_id
1 'polypeptide(L)'
;MLPLLRAEQHGGETSTVEERVIGAGLQALERHEDGTAVKELFHMFAVTQEDFVHPMPVVELLWRSCCTSDVEKQREGSLATRLKVRQRTQLLVDHSLLLGSSSEGVHLHDIVLSYLRKRVSAEELRAQHLRVVEGMMAAAADRMRSTGRGLQDVGTSDSPYKGEEVDWVRGWASRCLDQYLCSLT
;
A
#
# COMPACT_ATOMS: atom_id res chain seq x y z
N MET A 1 11.27 18.03 -2.94
CA MET A 1 10.53 19.20 -2.39
C MET A 1 9.07 18.97 -2.70
N LEU A 2 8.32 18.37 -1.75
CA LEU A 2 6.88 18.09 -1.92
C LEU A 2 6.12 19.41 -1.95
N PRO A 3 5.14 19.58 -2.86
CA PRO A 3 4.24 20.71 -2.76
C PRO A 3 3.40 20.56 -1.49
N LEU A 4 3.54 21.54 -0.65
CA LEU A 4 2.74 21.74 0.56
C LEU A 4 1.25 21.50 0.26
N LEU A 5 0.65 20.65 1.06
CA LEU A 5 -0.80 20.47 1.16
C LEU A 5 -1.47 21.84 1.10
N ARG A 6 -2.19 22.09 0.02
CA ARG A 6 -3.01 23.27 -0.14
C ARG A 6 -4.03 23.27 0.99
N ALA A 7 -3.94 24.26 1.85
CA ALA A 7 -4.96 24.54 2.84
C ALA A 7 -6.31 24.67 2.11
N GLU A 8 -7.22 23.77 2.45
CA GLU A 8 -8.51 23.61 1.82
C GLU A 8 -9.41 24.80 2.13
N GLN A 9 -9.76 25.55 1.11
CA GLN A 9 -11.02 26.26 1.08
C GLN A 9 -12.09 25.27 0.58
N HIS A 10 -12.64 24.47 1.48
CA HIS A 10 -13.80 23.65 1.18
C HIS A 10 -15.05 24.47 1.41
N GLY A 11 -15.71 24.82 0.32
CA GLY A 11 -17.09 25.26 0.34
C GLY A 11 -17.97 24.14 0.91
N GLY A 12 -18.65 24.40 1.96
CA GLY A 12 -19.93 23.93 2.49
C GLY A 12 -20.39 22.48 2.32
N GLU A 13 -19.57 21.48 2.04
CA GLU A 13 -19.96 20.09 2.17
C GLU A 13 -19.87 19.68 3.64
N THR A 14 -21.03 19.37 4.22
CA THR A 14 -21.11 18.81 5.57
C THR A 14 -20.43 17.45 5.56
N SER A 15 -19.24 17.39 6.16
CA SER A 15 -18.50 16.14 6.37
C SER A 15 -19.40 15.11 7.08
N THR A 16 -19.51 13.91 6.54
CA THR A 16 -20.30 12.84 7.14
C THR A 16 -19.73 12.40 8.49
N VAL A 17 -20.51 11.67 9.28
CA VAL A 17 -20.05 11.16 10.58
C VAL A 17 -18.82 10.26 10.39
N GLU A 18 -18.86 9.42 9.37
CA GLU A 18 -17.79 8.50 9.00
C GLU A 18 -16.52 9.25 8.64
N GLU A 19 -16.62 10.29 7.82
CA GLU A 19 -15.45 11.11 7.45
C GLU A 19 -14.83 11.79 8.66
N ARG A 20 -15.64 12.21 9.63
CA ARG A 20 -15.14 12.78 10.89
C ARG A 20 -14.43 11.75 11.75
N VAL A 21 -14.95 10.53 11.82
CA VAL A 21 -14.32 9.43 12.57
C VAL A 21 -12.96 9.07 11.95
N ILE A 22 -12.90 8.90 10.63
CA ILE A 22 -11.66 8.63 9.91
C ILE A 22 -10.66 9.79 10.12
N GLY A 23 -11.13 11.03 10.01
CA GLY A 23 -10.31 12.22 10.25
C GLY A 23 -9.73 12.28 11.67
N ALA A 24 -10.52 11.92 12.68
CA ALA A 24 -10.06 11.86 14.07
C ALA A 24 -9.00 10.77 14.27
N GLY A 25 -9.16 9.59 13.65
CA GLY A 25 -8.16 8.53 13.63
C GLY A 25 -6.84 9.00 13.03
N LEU A 26 -6.89 9.69 11.89
CA LEU A 26 -5.70 10.26 11.24
C LEU A 26 -5.02 11.34 12.09
N GLN A 27 -5.78 12.20 12.78
CA GLN A 27 -5.22 13.19 13.70
C GLN A 27 -4.55 12.54 14.92
N ALA A 28 -5.09 11.43 15.41
CA ALA A 28 -4.46 10.68 16.49
C ALA A 28 -3.09 10.12 16.05
N LEU A 29 -3.00 9.62 14.82
CA LEU A 29 -1.75 9.14 14.24
C LEU A 29 -0.69 10.24 14.06
N GLU A 30 -1.07 11.49 13.80
CA GLU A 30 -0.13 12.62 13.67
C GLU A 30 0.73 12.85 14.91
N ARG A 31 0.24 12.43 16.07
CA ARG A 31 0.95 12.58 17.35
C ARG A 31 1.97 11.45 17.58
N HIS A 32 1.95 10.42 16.74
CA HIS A 32 2.88 9.32 16.82
C HIS A 32 4.21 9.69 16.14
N GLU A 33 5.32 9.18 16.66
CA GLU A 33 6.67 9.45 16.11
C GLU A 33 6.76 9.12 14.61
N ASP A 34 6.13 8.05 14.16
CA ASP A 34 6.07 7.60 12.77
C ASP A 34 4.81 8.09 12.02
N GLY A 35 4.05 9.04 12.59
CA GLY A 35 2.72 9.42 12.13
C GLY A 35 2.67 9.84 10.66
N THR A 36 3.66 10.60 10.20
CA THR A 36 3.76 11.02 8.79
C THR A 36 3.90 9.81 7.86
N ALA A 37 4.78 8.87 8.17
CA ALA A 37 5.00 7.68 7.37
C ALA A 37 3.80 6.71 7.42
N VAL A 38 3.09 6.64 8.55
CA VAL A 38 1.84 5.87 8.67
C VAL A 38 0.73 6.46 7.81
N LYS A 39 0.59 7.78 7.77
CA LYS A 39 -0.36 8.47 6.88
C LYS A 39 0.00 8.29 5.41
N GLU A 40 1.29 8.34 5.07
CA GLU A 40 1.78 8.07 3.72
C GLU A 40 1.42 6.64 3.30
N LEU A 41 1.67 5.64 4.15
CA LEU A 41 1.25 4.26 3.91
C LEU A 41 -0.28 4.16 3.73
N PHE A 42 -1.06 4.84 4.57
CA PHE A 42 -2.52 4.84 4.46
C PHE A 42 -2.99 5.40 3.10
N HIS A 43 -2.39 6.50 2.63
CA HIS A 43 -2.73 7.08 1.33
C HIS A 43 -2.40 6.16 0.15
N MET A 44 -1.39 5.29 0.28
CA MET A 44 -1.06 4.32 -0.77
C MET A 44 -2.16 3.29 -1.01
N PHE A 45 -3.03 3.05 -0.02
CA PHE A 45 -4.18 2.17 -0.20
C PHE A 45 -5.27 2.75 -1.11
N ALA A 46 -5.20 4.01 -1.52
CA ALA A 46 -6.16 4.59 -2.47
C ALA A 46 -6.22 3.85 -3.82
N VAL A 47 -5.12 3.20 -4.22
CA VAL A 47 -5.02 2.39 -5.45
C VAL A 47 -5.52 0.95 -5.29
N THR A 48 -5.90 0.53 -4.09
CA THR A 48 -6.33 -0.84 -3.83
C THR A 48 -7.83 -1.02 -4.12
N GLN A 49 -8.29 -2.27 -4.13
CA GLN A 49 -9.71 -2.59 -4.23
C GLN A 49 -10.36 -2.62 -2.85
N GLU A 50 -11.64 -2.28 -2.82
CA GLU A 50 -12.49 -2.49 -1.65
C GLU A 50 -12.66 -3.98 -1.38
N ASP A 51 -12.84 -4.32 -0.11
CA ASP A 51 -13.09 -5.68 0.40
C ASP A 51 -12.07 -6.74 -0.04
N PHE A 52 -10.93 -6.30 -0.56
CA PHE A 52 -9.87 -7.21 -0.96
C PHE A 52 -8.80 -7.30 0.14
N VAL A 53 -8.52 -8.53 0.59
CA VAL A 53 -7.48 -8.79 1.59
C VAL A 53 -6.10 -8.70 0.95
N HIS A 54 -5.29 -7.77 1.40
CA HIS A 54 -3.91 -7.56 0.96
C HIS A 54 -2.94 -8.24 1.93
N PRO A 55 -2.27 -9.32 1.53
CA PRO A 55 -1.23 -9.91 2.37
C PRO A 55 -0.06 -8.95 2.56
N MET A 56 0.67 -9.11 3.65
CA MET A 56 1.80 -8.22 3.99
C MET A 56 2.84 -8.05 2.88
N PRO A 57 3.21 -9.06 2.08
CA PRO A 57 4.13 -8.86 0.95
C PRO A 57 3.64 -7.81 -0.06
N VAL A 58 2.33 -7.69 -0.24
CA VAL A 58 1.75 -6.65 -1.11
C VAL A 58 1.78 -5.29 -0.48
N VAL A 59 1.48 -5.18 0.80
CA VAL A 59 1.63 -3.91 1.54
C VAL A 59 3.09 -3.45 1.52
N GLU A 60 4.04 -4.36 1.67
CA GLU A 60 5.47 -4.09 1.54
C GLU A 60 5.84 -3.63 0.12
N LEU A 61 5.21 -4.21 -0.92
CA LEU A 61 5.39 -3.79 -2.30
C LEU A 61 4.79 -2.40 -2.57
N LEU A 62 3.57 -2.14 -2.09
CA LEU A 62 2.93 -0.81 -2.16
C LEU A 62 3.84 0.26 -1.55
N TRP A 63 4.32 0.01 -0.33
CA TRP A 63 5.25 0.91 0.34
C TRP A 63 6.48 1.20 -0.52
N ARG A 64 7.16 0.16 -1.00
CA ARG A 64 8.37 0.27 -1.81
C ARG A 64 8.15 1.04 -3.12
N SER A 65 7.01 0.82 -3.77
CA SER A 65 6.69 1.45 -5.05
C SER A 65 6.31 2.92 -4.92
N CYS A 66 5.65 3.30 -3.83
CA CYS A 66 5.07 4.63 -3.67
C CYS A 66 5.81 5.52 -2.68
N CYS A 67 6.66 4.96 -1.80
CA CYS A 67 7.43 5.75 -0.84
C CYS A 67 8.35 6.74 -1.57
N THR A 68 8.23 8.01 -1.22
CA THR A 68 9.02 9.10 -1.83
C THR A 68 10.34 9.38 -1.10
N SER A 69 10.52 8.81 0.10
CA SER A 69 11.72 9.01 0.90
C SER A 69 12.94 8.30 0.33
N ASP A 70 13.90 9.05 -0.18
CA ASP A 70 15.15 8.50 -0.74
C ASP A 70 15.96 7.71 0.28
N VAL A 71 15.88 8.07 1.56
CA VAL A 71 16.60 7.38 2.65
C VAL A 71 16.02 5.98 2.89
N GLU A 72 14.72 5.80 2.75
CA GLU A 72 14.07 4.49 2.91
C GLU A 72 14.23 3.64 1.64
N LYS A 73 14.25 4.24 0.44
CA LYS A 73 14.56 3.55 -0.83
C LYS A 73 15.94 2.90 -0.83
N GLN A 74 16.97 3.58 -0.29
CA GLN A 74 18.33 3.03 -0.21
C GLN A 74 18.45 1.80 0.71
N ARG A 75 17.48 1.57 1.57
CA ARG A 75 17.41 0.40 2.46
C ARG A 75 16.45 -0.68 1.95
N GLU A 76 16.11 -0.64 0.67
CA GLU A 76 15.17 -1.56 0.04
C GLU A 76 15.52 -3.03 0.32
N GLY A 77 14.50 -3.77 0.74
CA GLY A 77 14.62 -5.21 0.99
C GLY A 77 15.21 -5.59 2.36
N SER A 78 15.64 -4.61 3.19
CA SER A 78 16.14 -4.94 4.52
C SER A 78 15.01 -5.46 5.44
N LEU A 79 15.36 -6.39 6.31
CA LEU A 79 14.44 -6.89 7.34
C LEU A 79 13.88 -5.73 8.19
N ALA A 80 14.70 -4.73 8.47
CA ALA A 80 14.31 -3.54 9.23
C ALA A 80 13.18 -2.75 8.53
N THR A 81 13.25 -2.59 7.21
CA THR A 81 12.19 -1.91 6.44
C THR A 81 10.88 -2.70 6.48
N ARG A 82 10.93 -4.02 6.33
CA ARG A 82 9.76 -4.89 6.43
C ARG A 82 9.10 -4.80 7.80
N LEU A 83 9.89 -4.84 8.87
CA LEU A 83 9.39 -4.71 10.24
C LEU A 83 8.71 -3.35 10.47
N LYS A 84 9.28 -2.26 9.96
CA LYS A 84 8.66 -0.93 10.03
C LYS A 84 7.33 -0.87 9.29
N VAL A 85 7.25 -1.40 8.08
CA VAL A 85 5.98 -1.45 7.33
C VAL A 85 4.92 -2.22 8.10
N ARG A 86 5.27 -3.37 8.71
CA ARG A 86 4.35 -4.14 9.55
C ARG A 86 3.89 -3.37 10.79
N GLN A 87 4.80 -2.68 11.47
CA GLN A 87 4.46 -1.84 12.62
C GLN A 87 3.52 -0.70 12.23
N ARG A 88 3.78 -0.02 11.11
CA ARG A 88 2.92 1.04 10.56
C ARG A 88 1.54 0.50 10.17
N THR A 89 1.50 -0.67 9.55
CA THR A 89 0.24 -1.36 9.22
C THR A 89 -0.54 -1.70 10.47
N GLN A 90 0.14 -2.19 11.53
CA GLN A 90 -0.51 -2.48 12.80
C GLN A 90 -1.11 -1.22 13.44
N LEU A 91 -0.40 -0.08 13.41
CA LEU A 91 -0.95 1.19 13.88
C LEU A 91 -2.23 1.59 13.12
N LEU A 92 -2.29 1.37 11.82
CA LEU A 92 -3.51 1.63 11.04
C LEU A 92 -4.67 0.71 11.46
N VAL A 93 -4.38 -0.55 11.78
CA VAL A 93 -5.37 -1.51 12.30
C VAL A 93 -5.83 -1.09 13.70
N ASP A 94 -4.92 -0.73 14.59
CA ASP A 94 -5.22 -0.30 15.96
C ASP A 94 -6.10 0.96 16.00
N HIS A 95 -5.97 1.81 14.98
CA HIS A 95 -6.82 3.00 14.78
C HIS A 95 -8.07 2.74 13.92
N SER A 96 -8.38 1.46 13.61
CA SER A 96 -9.55 1.05 12.81
C SER A 96 -9.60 1.69 11.41
N LEU A 97 -8.47 2.09 10.86
CA LEU A 97 -8.33 2.58 9.49
C LEU A 97 -8.11 1.45 8.49
N LEU A 98 -7.58 0.32 8.96
CA LEU A 98 -7.50 -0.95 8.25
C LEU A 98 -8.17 -2.03 9.09
N LEU A 99 -8.68 -3.06 8.44
CA LEU A 99 -9.23 -4.26 9.06
C LEU A 99 -8.31 -5.44 8.79
N GLY A 100 -8.33 -6.44 9.68
CA GLY A 100 -7.50 -7.64 9.55
C GLY A 100 -6.27 -7.64 10.46
N SER A 101 -5.23 -8.35 10.05
CA SER A 101 -3.99 -8.49 10.84
C SER A 101 -2.76 -8.64 9.93
N SER A 102 -1.59 -8.47 10.52
CA SER A 102 -0.32 -8.69 9.79
C SER A 102 -0.07 -10.15 9.40
N SER A 103 -0.79 -11.12 9.98
CA SER A 103 -0.69 -12.56 9.66
C SER A 103 -1.68 -13.01 8.59
N GLU A 104 -2.88 -12.47 8.60
CA GLU A 104 -3.98 -12.87 7.69
C GLU A 104 -4.11 -11.94 6.49
N GLY A 105 -3.47 -10.78 6.56
CA GLY A 105 -3.60 -9.69 5.61
C GLY A 105 -4.54 -8.60 6.10
N VAL A 106 -4.52 -7.47 5.41
CA VAL A 106 -5.31 -6.29 5.74
C VAL A 106 -6.18 -5.86 4.56
N HIS A 107 -7.30 -5.23 4.85
CA HIS A 107 -8.20 -4.69 3.85
C HIS A 107 -8.82 -3.37 4.34
N LEU A 108 -9.37 -2.60 3.41
CA LEU A 108 -10.12 -1.39 3.73
C LEU A 108 -11.62 -1.64 3.58
N HIS A 109 -12.38 -1.02 4.45
CA HIS A 109 -13.80 -0.87 4.24
C HIS A 109 -14.06 0.13 3.09
N ASP A 110 -15.11 -0.07 2.31
CA ASP A 110 -15.52 0.78 1.17
C ASP A 110 -15.58 2.27 1.52
N ILE A 111 -16.12 2.60 2.70
CA ILE A 111 -16.22 3.97 3.23
C ILE A 111 -14.83 4.61 3.38
N VAL A 112 -13.85 3.84 3.91
CA VAL A 112 -12.48 4.32 4.11
C VAL A 112 -11.80 4.53 2.77
N LEU A 113 -11.99 3.60 1.83
CA LEU A 113 -11.45 3.71 0.49
C LEU A 113 -12.06 4.90 -0.28
N SER A 114 -13.36 5.10 -0.17
CA SER A 114 -14.06 6.26 -0.73
C SER A 114 -13.53 7.58 -0.15
N TYR A 115 -13.29 7.63 1.17
CA TYR A 115 -12.68 8.78 1.84
C TYR A 115 -11.29 9.08 1.28
N LEU A 116 -10.44 8.05 1.11
CA LEU A 116 -9.10 8.20 0.54
C LEU A 116 -9.15 8.75 -0.89
N ARG A 117 -9.96 8.15 -1.74
CA ARG A 117 -10.09 8.52 -3.15
C ARG A 117 -10.62 9.93 -3.38
N LYS A 118 -11.50 10.41 -2.53
CA LYS A 118 -11.97 11.82 -2.55
C LYS A 118 -10.86 12.84 -2.26
N ARG A 119 -9.80 12.44 -1.54
CA ARG A 119 -8.71 13.33 -1.11
C ARG A 119 -7.48 13.27 -1.99
N VAL A 120 -7.42 12.32 -2.90
CA VAL A 120 -6.36 12.16 -3.88
C VAL A 120 -6.86 12.67 -5.23
N SER A 121 -6.10 13.51 -5.90
CA SER A 121 -6.47 13.94 -7.25
C SER A 121 -6.43 12.77 -8.25
N ALA A 122 -7.22 12.83 -9.32
CA ALA A 122 -7.21 11.81 -10.36
C ALA A 122 -5.79 11.64 -10.98
N GLU A 123 -5.03 12.72 -11.10
CA GLU A 123 -3.66 12.70 -11.60
C GLU A 123 -2.72 11.97 -10.63
N GLU A 124 -2.80 12.29 -9.34
CA GLU A 124 -2.00 11.61 -8.32
C GLU A 124 -2.36 10.13 -8.20
N LEU A 125 -3.64 9.80 -8.26
CA LEU A 125 -4.11 8.41 -8.23
C LEU A 125 -3.55 7.60 -9.42
N ARG A 126 -3.54 8.20 -10.63
CA ARG A 126 -2.92 7.60 -11.82
C ARG A 126 -1.41 7.41 -11.64
N ALA A 127 -0.73 8.42 -11.11
CA ALA A 127 0.71 8.34 -10.84
C ALA A 127 1.04 7.24 -9.82
N GLN A 128 0.23 7.08 -8.77
CA GLN A 128 0.38 6.00 -7.80
C GLN A 128 0.16 4.62 -8.44
N HIS A 129 -0.89 4.44 -9.25
CA HIS A 129 -1.11 3.19 -9.99
C HIS A 129 0.09 2.84 -10.86
N LEU A 130 0.62 3.80 -11.62
CA LEU A 130 1.77 3.59 -12.48
C LEU A 130 2.99 3.13 -11.68
N ARG A 131 3.32 3.81 -10.58
CA ARG A 131 4.42 3.43 -9.68
C ARG A 131 4.28 2.00 -9.13
N VAL A 132 3.06 1.61 -8.77
CA VAL A 132 2.78 0.25 -8.28
C VAL A 132 2.99 -0.78 -9.39
N VAL A 133 2.49 -0.54 -10.59
CA VAL A 133 2.69 -1.43 -11.74
C VAL A 133 4.19 -1.58 -12.07
N GLU A 134 4.93 -0.47 -12.12
CA GLU A 134 6.38 -0.49 -12.33
C GLU A 134 7.13 -1.27 -11.25
N GLY A 135 6.77 -1.06 -9.98
CA GLY A 135 7.33 -1.81 -8.85
C GLY A 135 7.05 -3.31 -8.92
N MET A 136 5.88 -3.70 -9.40
CA MET A 136 5.52 -5.11 -9.62
C MET A 136 6.33 -5.72 -10.75
N MET A 137 6.49 -5.00 -11.85
CA MET A 137 7.31 -5.46 -12.98
C MET A 137 8.78 -5.63 -12.56
N ALA A 138 9.32 -4.69 -11.79
CA ALA A 138 10.66 -4.78 -11.24
C ALA A 138 10.81 -6.00 -10.30
N ALA A 139 9.88 -6.21 -9.39
CA ALA A 139 9.89 -7.37 -8.49
C ALA A 139 9.80 -8.70 -9.23
N ALA A 140 8.99 -8.77 -10.29
CA ALA A 140 8.90 -9.95 -11.15
C ALA A 140 10.21 -10.22 -11.90
N ALA A 141 10.83 -9.18 -12.44
CA ALA A 141 12.12 -9.29 -13.14
C ALA A 141 13.25 -9.75 -12.20
N ASP A 142 13.27 -9.27 -10.94
CA ASP A 142 14.23 -9.70 -9.93
C ASP A 142 14.07 -11.18 -9.57
N ARG A 143 12.83 -11.64 -9.44
CA ARG A 143 12.56 -13.08 -9.24
C ARG A 143 13.07 -13.94 -10.39
N MET A 144 12.82 -13.54 -11.63
CA MET A 144 13.31 -14.28 -12.79
C MET A 144 14.84 -14.36 -12.81
N ARG A 145 15.53 -13.28 -12.41
CA ARG A 145 17.00 -13.26 -12.31
C ARG A 145 17.53 -14.16 -11.20
N SER A 146 16.85 -14.21 -10.07
CA SER A 146 17.25 -15.04 -8.92
C SER A 146 17.02 -16.52 -9.16
N THR A 147 15.92 -16.89 -9.82
CA THR A 147 15.63 -18.30 -10.18
C THR A 147 16.57 -18.84 -11.26
N GLY A 148 17.02 -17.99 -12.19
CA GLY A 148 17.98 -18.39 -13.23
C GLY A 148 19.39 -18.70 -12.72
N ARG A 149 19.76 -18.25 -11.51
CA ARG A 149 21.06 -18.54 -10.87
C ARG A 149 21.03 -19.76 -9.93
N GLY A 150 19.87 -20.31 -9.64
CA GLY A 150 19.65 -21.29 -8.55
C GLY A 150 19.36 -22.72 -8.96
N LEU A 151 19.74 -23.18 -10.17
CA LEU A 151 19.47 -24.55 -10.61
C LEU A 151 20.48 -25.59 -10.08
N GLN A 152 21.41 -25.24 -9.18
CA GLN A 152 22.40 -26.19 -8.65
C GLN A 152 22.37 -26.45 -7.14
N ASP A 153 21.54 -25.76 -6.36
CA ASP A 153 21.51 -26.02 -4.91
C ASP A 153 20.15 -25.74 -4.31
N VAL A 154 19.19 -26.63 -4.49
CA VAL A 154 17.94 -26.61 -3.73
C VAL A 154 17.85 -27.84 -2.85
N GLY A 155 18.59 -27.82 -1.75
CA GLY A 155 18.20 -28.52 -0.56
C GLY A 155 16.85 -27.97 -0.07
N THR A 156 15.88 -28.85 0.00
CA THR A 156 14.57 -28.78 0.62
C THR A 156 14.40 -27.69 1.67
N SER A 157 13.75 -26.60 1.30
CA SER A 157 13.13 -25.68 2.28
C SER A 157 11.62 -25.73 2.03
N ASP A 158 10.92 -26.49 2.84
CA ASP A 158 9.47 -26.54 2.97
C ASP A 158 8.94 -25.19 3.46
N SER A 159 8.67 -24.28 2.53
CA SER A 159 7.84 -23.10 2.83
C SER A 159 6.45 -23.36 2.23
N PRO A 160 5.40 -23.42 3.03
CA PRO A 160 4.04 -23.69 2.57
C PRO A 160 3.45 -22.61 1.66
N TYR A 161 4.15 -21.50 1.45
CA TYR A 161 3.65 -20.32 0.72
C TYR A 161 4.11 -20.20 -0.75
N LYS A 162 4.90 -21.15 -1.27
CA LYS A 162 5.55 -21.00 -2.60
C LYS A 162 4.62 -21.02 -3.82
N GLY A 163 3.42 -21.58 -3.71
CA GLY A 163 2.46 -21.68 -4.84
C GLY A 163 1.43 -20.56 -4.84
N GLU A 164 0.82 -20.30 -3.70
CA GLU A 164 -0.28 -19.35 -3.56
C GLU A 164 0.14 -17.87 -3.72
N GLU A 165 1.37 -17.52 -3.31
CA GLU A 165 1.90 -16.15 -3.45
C GLU A 165 2.00 -15.68 -4.90
N VAL A 166 2.32 -16.57 -5.85
CA VAL A 166 2.52 -16.21 -7.26
C VAL A 166 1.19 -15.97 -7.97
N ASP A 167 0.19 -16.81 -7.72
CA ASP A 167 -1.13 -16.70 -8.34
C ASP A 167 -1.88 -15.48 -7.78
N TRP A 168 -1.68 -15.20 -6.51
CA TRP A 168 -2.27 -14.05 -5.86
C TRP A 168 -1.70 -12.71 -6.39
N VAL A 169 -0.37 -12.59 -6.53
CA VAL A 169 0.29 -11.41 -7.12
C VAL A 169 -0.18 -11.18 -8.55
N ARG A 170 -0.33 -12.26 -9.35
CA ARG A 170 -0.85 -12.16 -10.72
C ARG A 170 -2.29 -11.65 -10.74
N GLY A 171 -3.16 -12.20 -9.91
CA GLY A 171 -4.55 -11.78 -9.84
C GLY A 171 -4.73 -10.33 -9.39
N TRP A 172 -3.89 -9.87 -8.46
CA TRP A 172 -3.90 -8.49 -8.01
C TRP A 172 -3.31 -7.55 -9.06
N ALA A 173 -2.20 -7.93 -9.72
CA ALA A 173 -1.59 -7.19 -10.81
C ALA A 173 -2.55 -6.93 -11.96
N SER A 174 -3.27 -7.96 -12.39
CA SER A 174 -4.28 -7.83 -13.45
C SER A 174 -5.36 -6.83 -13.06
N ARG A 175 -5.86 -6.90 -11.84
CA ARG A 175 -6.91 -5.98 -11.35
C ARG A 175 -6.43 -4.53 -11.19
N CYS A 176 -5.19 -4.32 -10.73
CA CYS A 176 -4.61 -2.97 -10.70
C CYS A 176 -4.43 -2.41 -12.10
N LEU A 177 -4.07 -3.22 -13.07
CA LEU A 177 -3.94 -2.84 -14.47
C LEU A 177 -5.30 -2.46 -15.06
N ASP A 178 -6.33 -3.25 -14.79
CA ASP A 178 -7.70 -2.99 -15.23
C ASP A 178 -8.24 -1.67 -14.65
N GLN A 179 -8.01 -1.40 -13.36
CA GLN A 179 -8.37 -0.13 -12.74
C GLN A 179 -7.60 1.06 -13.33
N TYR A 180 -6.30 0.87 -13.61
CA TYR A 180 -5.52 1.90 -14.28
C TYR A 180 -6.08 2.21 -15.67
N LEU A 181 -6.39 1.19 -16.47
CA LEU A 181 -6.98 1.34 -17.79
C LEU A 181 -8.35 2.03 -17.74
N CYS A 182 -9.21 1.66 -16.80
CA CYS A 182 -10.49 2.34 -16.56
C CYS A 182 -10.33 3.81 -16.14
N SER A 183 -9.21 4.18 -15.51
CA SER A 183 -8.94 5.57 -15.12
C SER A 183 -8.43 6.45 -16.28
N LEU A 184 -8.11 5.85 -17.42
CA LEU A 184 -7.65 6.56 -18.63
C LEU A 184 -8.80 6.94 -19.58
N THR A 185 -10.01 6.38 -19.38
CA THR A 185 -11.24 6.71 -20.10
C THR A 185 -12.06 7.74 -19.36
#